data_029f3515a094d3b0d8d32217f378265b
#
_entry.id   029f3515a094d3b0d8d32217f378265b
#
_cell.length_a   1.000
_cell.length_b   1.000
_cell.length_c   1.000
_cell.angle_alpha   90.00
_cell.angle_beta   90.00
_cell.angle_gamma   90.00
#
_symmetry.space_group_name_H-M   'P 1'
#
loop_
_entity.id
_entity.type
_entity.pdbx_description
1 polymer ?
#
loop_
_entity_poly.entity_id
_entity_poly.type
_entity_poly.pdbx_seq_one_letter_code
_entity_poly.pdbx_strand_id
1 'polypeptide(L)'
;MKFMKKIIISVSALFAFGAAMMGQNLDPTVEVSRVYEGKLIEVHKPALEMSVPDTLHKFDLGFDYWVFDNPYKGSYEFKPYVMEMRPSSVQRHKNTFFLQAGAGYTVHPTLDLLWSPIKKGAFSMDVYANHRSYIGEYRAIEQIPAWDGYDLMSKAGIDFGYDWQKADFDFGASYFGIADKDYRRDRMFNAVDAYVSLKSKSLWSKKFIYNIDLAYRFAEDAAVSKMNIHDLSLDASFGQGSKKGSRILFDLGMDMSAYSGALESSAARFYVVPHYVYTKGILSLDLGVRVSVVKASGDAFGNMNQIVYPDVRMDLALVPDALKMYLNVGGGDKLQTYSSLIEKNHHIDLSYGLAGNGSLMGVTVERVSAVLGFEGRISSHFSYNLRTGYVNYKSAPLDAVGSVGCQYVPMLGYSPYQKAFTALDWNMAFQSVRFDGSVVYNLAWGIENADFIGLSAVEGDAAFAYSWNSRINAGVDCNFASGRSSAAGFKVPGYADLGVFGEYVFNRKISLWLRGGNLLNMEIQRNLLFAEKGINFTAGICLNL
;
A
#
# COMPACT_ATOMS: atom_id res chain seq x y z
N MET A 1 6.21 -2.97 -36.64
CA MET A 1 6.52 -1.57 -36.98
C MET A 1 5.41 -0.54 -36.69
N LYS A 2 4.12 -0.85 -36.89
CA LYS A 2 3.01 0.08 -36.51
C LYS A 2 2.84 0.27 -34.99
N PHE A 3 3.20 -0.72 -34.18
CA PHE A 3 3.04 -0.70 -32.72
C PHE A 3 4.09 0.18 -32.02
N MET A 4 5.34 0.10 -32.45
CA MET A 4 6.43 0.96 -31.95
C MET A 4 6.19 2.45 -32.24
N LYS A 5 5.59 2.76 -33.39
CA LYS A 5 5.24 4.15 -33.73
C LYS A 5 4.18 4.73 -32.79
N LYS A 6 3.21 3.92 -32.31
CA LYS A 6 2.19 4.38 -31.35
C LYS A 6 2.79 4.64 -29.97
N ILE A 7 3.72 3.81 -29.51
CA ILE A 7 4.41 3.99 -28.22
C ILE A 7 5.28 5.25 -28.25
N ILE A 8 6.03 5.46 -29.35
CA ILE A 8 6.88 6.65 -29.52
C ILE A 8 6.01 7.92 -29.56
N ILE A 9 4.86 7.90 -30.23
CA ILE A 9 3.93 9.04 -30.29
C ILE A 9 3.31 9.33 -28.91
N SER A 10 2.94 8.31 -28.14
CA SER A 10 2.38 8.50 -26.80
C SER A 10 3.42 9.05 -25.83
N VAL A 11 4.65 8.56 -25.87
CA VAL A 11 5.75 9.07 -25.04
C VAL A 11 6.14 10.49 -25.47
N SER A 12 6.17 10.77 -26.77
CA SER A 12 6.46 12.12 -27.29
C SER A 12 5.36 13.13 -26.94
N ALA A 13 4.10 12.71 -26.90
CA ALA A 13 2.98 13.56 -26.47
C ALA A 13 3.05 13.89 -24.97
N LEU A 14 3.47 12.94 -24.13
CA LEU A 14 3.70 13.19 -22.70
C LEU A 14 4.85 14.18 -22.46
N PHE A 15 5.95 14.06 -23.22
CA PHE A 15 7.07 15.02 -23.16
C PHE A 15 6.70 16.39 -23.70
N ALA A 16 5.87 16.47 -24.73
CA ALA A 16 5.39 17.74 -25.27
C ALA A 16 4.45 18.48 -24.29
N PHE A 17 3.64 17.75 -23.51
CA PHE A 17 2.80 18.34 -22.46
C PHE A 17 3.65 18.88 -21.29
N GLY A 18 4.72 18.18 -20.90
CA GLY A 18 5.67 18.65 -19.89
C GLY A 18 6.45 19.90 -20.32
N ALA A 19 6.82 19.99 -21.60
CA ALA A 19 7.53 21.13 -22.16
C ALA A 19 6.63 22.38 -22.34
N ALA A 20 5.35 22.19 -22.61
CA ALA A 20 4.39 23.31 -22.73
C ALA A 20 4.07 23.97 -21.38
N MET A 21 4.24 23.25 -20.26
CA MET A 21 4.10 23.82 -18.92
C MET A 21 5.31 24.64 -18.44
N MET A 22 6.48 24.50 -19.08
CA MET A 22 7.69 25.27 -18.74
C MET A 22 7.83 26.61 -19.49
N GLY A 23 6.87 26.98 -20.34
CA GLY A 23 6.97 28.08 -21.27
C GLY A 23 6.21 29.36 -20.90
N GLN A 24 5.74 29.54 -19.67
CA GLN A 24 5.13 30.83 -19.27
C GLN A 24 5.87 31.44 -18.09
N ASN A 25 6.92 32.19 -18.42
CA ASN A 25 7.51 33.19 -17.54
C ASN A 25 6.58 34.42 -17.54
N LEU A 26 5.57 34.39 -16.66
CA LEU A 26 4.74 35.55 -16.35
C LEU A 26 5.27 36.16 -15.06
N ASP A 27 6.36 36.90 -15.19
CA ASP A 27 6.79 37.86 -14.19
C ASP A 27 6.47 39.28 -14.71
N PRO A 28 5.33 39.87 -14.33
CA PRO A 28 5.13 41.30 -14.57
C PRO A 28 5.90 42.06 -13.50
N THR A 29 7.18 42.32 -13.74
CA THR A 29 7.93 43.32 -12.99
C THR A 29 7.27 44.68 -13.21
N VAL A 30 6.41 45.06 -12.29
CA VAL A 30 5.96 46.45 -12.19
C VAL A 30 7.01 47.20 -11.37
N GLU A 31 7.94 47.87 -12.09
CA GLU A 31 8.81 48.86 -11.46
C GLU A 31 7.98 50.10 -11.09
N VAL A 32 7.61 50.20 -9.81
CA VAL A 32 7.08 51.46 -9.25
C VAL A 32 8.26 52.22 -8.64
N SER A 33 8.88 53.08 -9.45
CA SER A 33 9.83 54.06 -8.94
C SER A 33 9.07 55.20 -8.27
N ARG A 34 8.97 55.18 -6.93
CA ARG A 34 8.67 56.33 -6.14
C ARG A 34 9.94 56.88 -5.54
N VAL A 35 10.20 58.16 -5.85
CA VAL A 35 11.22 58.95 -5.16
C VAL A 35 10.78 59.08 -3.69
N TYR A 36 11.50 58.39 -2.80
CA TYR A 36 11.28 58.42 -1.36
C TYR A 36 12.01 59.62 -0.78
N GLU A 37 11.30 60.69 -0.47
CA GLU A 37 11.79 61.78 0.40
C GLU A 37 11.62 61.34 1.85
N GLY A 38 12.71 60.88 2.46
CA GLY A 38 12.73 60.51 3.88
C GLY A 38 12.66 61.75 4.80
N LYS A 39 11.51 62.03 5.37
CA LYS A 39 11.43 62.89 6.57
C LYS A 39 11.69 62.00 7.82
N LEU A 40 12.81 62.25 8.50
CA LEU A 40 13.09 61.72 9.82
C LEU A 40 12.12 62.37 10.82
N ILE A 41 11.16 61.58 11.29
CA ILE A 41 10.39 61.92 12.48
C ILE A 41 11.11 61.24 13.63
N GLU A 42 11.72 62.05 14.54
CA GLU A 42 12.26 61.55 15.80
C GLU A 42 11.08 61.10 16.68
N VAL A 43 10.91 59.77 16.76
CA VAL A 43 10.01 59.18 17.74
C VAL A 43 10.82 58.76 18.95
N HIS A 44 10.62 59.48 20.05
CA HIS A 44 11.15 59.09 21.35
C HIS A 44 10.54 57.74 21.76
N LYS A 45 11.43 56.73 21.89
CA LYS A 45 11.06 55.43 22.47
C LYS A 45 10.76 55.63 23.98
N PRO A 46 9.57 55.27 24.47
CA PRO A 46 9.39 55.13 25.90
C PRO A 46 10.24 53.97 26.41
N ALA A 47 11.07 54.19 27.39
CA ALA A 47 11.81 53.15 28.07
C ALA A 47 10.82 52.30 28.89
N LEU A 48 10.46 51.14 28.41
CA LEU A 48 9.78 50.11 29.19
C LEU A 48 10.86 49.25 29.83
N GLU A 49 11.16 49.50 31.09
CA GLU A 49 11.87 48.54 31.92
C GLU A 49 10.95 47.36 32.20
N MET A 50 11.03 46.32 31.37
CA MET A 50 10.49 45.01 31.72
C MET A 50 11.58 44.21 32.42
N SER A 51 11.46 44.09 33.75
CA SER A 51 12.18 43.04 34.47
C SER A 51 11.61 41.69 34.08
N VAL A 52 12.32 40.98 33.20
CA VAL A 52 12.00 39.60 32.84
C VAL A 52 12.43 38.72 33.99
N PRO A 53 11.56 37.94 34.64
CA PRO A 53 12.01 36.95 35.61
C PRO A 53 12.87 35.93 34.90
N ASP A 54 14.05 35.70 35.44
CA ASP A 54 15.10 34.78 34.90
C ASP A 54 14.66 33.33 35.13
N THR A 55 13.68 32.86 34.36
CA THR A 55 13.39 31.45 34.16
C THR A 55 13.48 31.15 32.67
N LEU A 56 14.68 31.29 32.14
CA LEU A 56 15.04 30.81 30.84
C LEU A 56 15.01 29.27 30.85
N HIS A 57 13.86 28.72 30.50
CA HIS A 57 13.86 27.37 29.93
C HIS A 57 14.72 27.42 28.67
N LYS A 58 15.92 26.87 28.77
CA LYS A 58 16.74 26.62 27.60
C LYS A 58 15.94 25.74 26.67
N PHE A 59 15.41 26.33 25.60
CA PHE A 59 14.94 25.58 24.46
C PHE A 59 16.16 24.94 23.82
N ASP A 60 16.28 23.62 23.96
CA ASP A 60 17.24 22.84 23.21
C ASP A 60 16.73 22.79 21.76
N LEU A 61 17.38 23.61 20.90
CA LEU A 61 17.12 23.65 19.45
C LEU A 61 17.84 22.50 18.72
N GLY A 62 18.01 21.37 19.38
CA GLY A 62 18.39 20.13 18.74
C GLY A 62 17.26 19.62 17.85
N PHE A 63 17.11 20.19 16.67
CA PHE A 63 16.30 19.58 15.62
C PHE A 63 17.08 18.38 15.07
N ASP A 64 16.88 17.20 15.64
CA ASP A 64 17.21 15.96 14.99
C ASP A 64 16.30 15.78 13.76
N TYR A 65 16.82 16.19 12.62
CA TYR A 65 16.23 15.83 11.33
C TYR A 65 16.45 14.34 11.08
N TRP A 66 15.55 13.53 11.59
CA TRP A 66 15.45 12.14 11.18
C TRP A 66 14.87 12.08 9.76
N VAL A 67 15.76 12.08 8.78
CA VAL A 67 15.40 11.60 7.45
C VAL A 67 15.28 10.09 7.58
N PHE A 68 14.06 9.58 7.49
CA PHE A 68 13.83 8.14 7.36
C PHE A 68 14.39 7.67 6.02
N ASP A 69 15.67 7.38 6.00
CA ASP A 69 16.29 6.64 4.90
C ASP A 69 16.05 5.14 5.18
N ASN A 70 14.82 4.72 4.95
CA ASN A 70 14.48 3.31 4.98
C ASN A 70 14.94 2.72 3.66
N PRO A 71 15.99 1.89 3.62
CA PRO A 71 16.36 1.21 2.38
C PRO A 71 15.21 0.29 2.02
N TYR A 72 14.47 0.71 1.01
CA TYR A 72 13.26 0.06 0.54
C TYR A 72 13.60 -1.32 -0.01
N LYS A 73 13.11 -2.34 0.65
CA LYS A 73 13.23 -3.73 0.23
C LYS A 73 11.95 -4.17 -0.46
N GLY A 74 12.06 -4.45 -1.73
CA GLY A 74 11.05 -5.17 -2.48
C GLY A 74 10.14 -4.31 -3.34
N SER A 75 9.57 -4.96 -4.32
CA SER A 75 8.52 -4.41 -5.17
C SER A 75 7.43 -3.76 -4.35
N TYR A 76 7.06 -2.55 -4.72
CA TYR A 76 5.92 -1.85 -4.14
C TYR A 76 4.67 -2.72 -4.27
N GLU A 77 4.31 -3.46 -3.24
CA GLU A 77 2.93 -3.85 -3.06
C GLU A 77 2.20 -2.58 -2.59
N PHE A 78 1.58 -1.91 -3.54
CA PHE A 78 0.66 -0.83 -3.25
C PHE A 78 -0.55 -1.46 -2.58
N LYS A 79 -0.57 -1.46 -1.25
CA LYS A 79 -1.81 -1.70 -0.52
C LYS A 79 -2.69 -0.48 -0.80
N PRO A 80 -3.90 -0.65 -1.35
CA PRO A 80 -4.81 0.48 -1.52
C PRO A 80 -4.95 1.15 -0.15
N TYR A 81 -4.46 2.37 -0.07
CA TYR A 81 -4.53 3.16 1.14
C TYR A 81 -6.00 3.49 1.35
N VAL A 82 -6.64 2.79 2.27
CA VAL A 82 -7.90 3.27 2.82
C VAL A 82 -7.56 4.59 3.47
N MET A 83 -8.06 5.69 2.89
CA MET A 83 -7.80 7.04 3.40
C MET A 83 -8.28 7.13 4.83
N GLU A 84 -7.38 6.94 5.79
CA GLU A 84 -7.61 7.39 7.14
C GLU A 84 -7.56 8.92 7.10
N MET A 85 -8.71 9.56 7.27
CA MET A 85 -8.78 11.00 7.40
C MET A 85 -8.07 11.42 8.68
N ARG A 86 -6.79 11.76 8.56
CA ARG A 86 -6.09 12.45 9.64
C ARG A 86 -6.37 13.93 9.49
N PRO A 87 -6.99 14.58 10.48
CA PRO A 87 -7.13 16.02 10.46
C PRO A 87 -5.75 16.66 10.33
N SER A 88 -5.62 17.60 9.37
CA SER A 88 -4.37 18.31 9.11
C SER A 88 -3.85 18.96 10.40
N SER A 89 -2.59 18.81 10.64
CA SER A 89 -1.80 19.19 11.78
C SER A 89 -2.12 20.57 12.37
N VAL A 90 -3.03 20.62 13.32
CA VAL A 90 -3.07 21.69 14.30
C VAL A 90 -2.69 21.09 15.64
N GLN A 91 -1.53 21.52 16.16
CA GLN A 91 -0.97 21.17 17.48
C GLN A 91 -1.29 19.73 17.93
N ARG A 92 -0.29 18.88 17.89
CA ARG A 92 -0.34 17.51 18.40
C ARG A 92 -0.73 17.51 19.88
N HIS A 93 -2.02 17.57 20.17
CA HIS A 93 -2.51 17.02 21.41
C HIS A 93 -2.18 15.51 21.35
N LYS A 94 -1.54 15.01 22.37
CA LYS A 94 -1.22 13.59 22.50
C LYS A 94 -2.53 12.84 22.81
N ASN A 95 -3.37 12.71 21.80
CA ASN A 95 -4.55 11.88 21.91
C ASN A 95 -4.11 10.44 22.06
N THR A 96 -4.64 9.79 23.07
CA THR A 96 -4.28 8.40 23.39
C THR A 96 -5.35 7.43 22.96
N PHE A 97 -6.50 7.93 22.56
CA PHE A 97 -7.65 7.12 22.18
C PHE A 97 -8.34 7.70 20.96
N PHE A 98 -8.54 6.88 19.96
CA PHE A 98 -9.30 7.18 18.75
C PHE A 98 -10.34 6.08 18.55
N LEU A 99 -11.59 6.46 18.34
CA LEU A 99 -12.68 5.56 17.99
C LEU A 99 -13.52 6.19 16.89
N GLN A 100 -13.65 5.51 15.78
CA GLN A 100 -14.59 5.83 14.72
C GLN A 100 -15.58 4.68 14.57
N ALA A 101 -16.85 4.95 14.79
CA ALA A 101 -17.92 3.95 14.67
C ALA A 101 -19.03 4.50 13.79
N GLY A 102 -19.59 3.66 12.96
CA GLY A 102 -20.68 4.03 12.07
C GLY A 102 -21.51 2.85 11.59
N ALA A 103 -22.64 3.16 11.01
CA ALA A 103 -23.48 2.18 10.36
C ALA A 103 -24.10 2.80 9.10
N GLY A 104 -24.42 1.98 8.15
CA GLY A 104 -24.96 2.42 6.85
C GLY A 104 -26.25 1.76 6.46
N TYR A 105 -26.82 2.33 5.42
CA TYR A 105 -27.86 1.74 4.60
C TYR A 105 -27.22 0.84 3.54
N THR A 106 -27.73 -0.16 3.30
CA THR A 106 -27.90 -1.50 3.76
C THR A 106 -27.04 -1.80 5.01
N VAL A 107 -27.39 -2.75 5.85
CA VAL A 107 -26.72 -2.93 7.14
C VAL A 107 -25.22 -3.19 6.95
N HIS A 108 -24.39 -2.17 7.19
CA HIS A 108 -22.93 -2.29 7.12
C HIS A 108 -22.25 -1.49 8.24
N PRO A 109 -22.22 -2.05 9.45
CA PRO A 109 -21.48 -1.46 10.56
C PRO A 109 -19.97 -1.40 10.26
N THR A 110 -19.35 -0.32 10.74
CA THR A 110 -17.91 -0.09 10.67
C THR A 110 -17.39 0.37 12.02
N LEU A 111 -16.20 -0.09 12.36
CA LEU A 111 -15.52 0.29 13.60
C LEU A 111 -14.02 0.42 13.33
N ASP A 112 -13.42 1.53 13.78
CA ASP A 112 -11.99 1.71 13.88
C ASP A 112 -11.65 2.18 15.28
N LEU A 113 -10.80 1.45 15.97
CA LEU A 113 -10.31 1.74 17.31
C LEU A 113 -8.79 1.77 17.30
N LEU A 114 -8.21 2.80 17.90
CA LEU A 114 -6.80 2.87 18.25
C LEU A 114 -6.67 3.44 19.66
N TRP A 115 -6.02 2.71 20.52
CA TRP A 115 -5.78 3.12 21.89
C TRP A 115 -4.32 2.92 22.28
N SER A 116 -3.65 4.00 22.66
CA SER A 116 -2.25 4.04 23.03
C SER A 116 -2.12 4.47 24.49
N PRO A 117 -2.37 3.57 25.46
CA PRO A 117 -2.41 3.94 26.88
C PRO A 117 -1.04 4.33 27.45
N ILE A 118 0.03 3.79 26.90
CA ILE A 118 1.40 3.98 27.38
C ILE A 118 2.23 4.64 26.31
N LYS A 119 2.58 5.92 26.53
CA LYS A 119 3.40 6.74 25.61
C LYS A 119 4.56 7.44 26.32
N LYS A 120 4.86 7.07 27.56
CA LYS A 120 5.93 7.71 28.35
C LYS A 120 7.04 6.71 28.66
N GLY A 121 8.29 7.16 28.48
CA GLY A 121 9.47 6.34 28.71
C GLY A 121 9.83 5.49 27.49
N ALA A 122 10.58 4.44 27.72
CA ALA A 122 11.07 3.53 26.67
C ALA A 122 10.03 2.49 26.23
N PHE A 123 8.90 2.39 26.90
CA PHE A 123 7.87 1.41 26.60
C PHE A 123 6.64 2.06 26.00
N SER A 124 6.12 1.49 24.93
CA SER A 124 4.86 1.88 24.29
C SER A 124 3.94 0.66 24.14
N MET A 125 2.65 0.92 24.11
CA MET A 125 1.62 -0.09 23.91
C MET A 125 0.51 0.52 23.06
N ASP A 126 0.14 -0.18 21.99
CA ASP A 126 -0.95 0.20 21.11
C ASP A 126 -1.94 -0.96 20.99
N VAL A 127 -3.21 -0.67 21.18
CA VAL A 127 -4.32 -1.60 20.99
C VAL A 127 -5.15 -1.10 19.84
N TYR A 128 -5.46 -1.94 18.88
CA TYR A 128 -6.26 -1.56 17.71
C TYR A 128 -7.33 -2.60 17.40
N ALA A 129 -8.43 -2.12 16.83
CA ALA A 129 -9.45 -2.97 16.25
C ALA A 129 -10.05 -2.29 15.02
N ASN A 130 -10.32 -3.07 14.00
CA ASN A 130 -10.98 -2.65 12.78
C ASN A 130 -12.06 -3.66 12.43
N HIS A 131 -13.25 -3.18 12.10
CA HIS A 131 -14.35 -4.00 11.63
C HIS A 131 -15.01 -3.36 10.41
N ARG A 132 -15.22 -4.16 9.39
CA ARG A 132 -15.98 -3.79 8.19
C ARG A 132 -16.97 -4.89 7.92
N SER A 133 -18.18 -4.51 7.58
CA SER A 133 -19.22 -5.50 7.28
C SER A 133 -20.18 -4.99 6.22
N TYR A 134 -20.82 -5.95 5.58
CA TYR A 134 -21.96 -5.77 4.72
C TYR A 134 -22.92 -6.94 4.95
N ILE A 135 -24.19 -6.65 5.11
CA ILE A 135 -25.25 -7.63 5.23
C ILE A 135 -26.39 -7.17 4.34
N GLY A 136 -26.71 -7.94 3.31
CA GLY A 136 -27.75 -7.57 2.36
C GLY A 136 -27.72 -8.35 1.06
N GLU A 137 -28.47 -7.87 0.09
CA GLU A 137 -28.56 -8.46 -1.23
C GLU A 137 -27.36 -8.09 -2.09
N TYR A 138 -26.72 -9.11 -2.67
CA TYR A 138 -25.70 -8.97 -3.70
C TYR A 138 -26.35 -9.00 -5.08
N ARG A 139 -25.88 -8.17 -5.98
CA ARG A 139 -26.44 -8.06 -7.34
C ARG A 139 -26.20 -9.32 -8.14
N ALA A 140 -27.16 -9.61 -9.00
CA ALA A 140 -26.98 -10.60 -10.05
C ALA A 140 -25.85 -10.19 -10.99
N ILE A 141 -25.00 -11.14 -11.32
CA ILE A 141 -23.99 -11.06 -12.38
C ILE A 141 -24.36 -12.12 -13.42
N GLU A 142 -23.85 -12.00 -14.63
CA GLU A 142 -24.04 -12.96 -15.70
C GLU A 142 -24.04 -14.43 -15.19
N GLN A 143 -25.15 -15.14 -15.34
CA GLN A 143 -25.40 -16.51 -14.88
C GLN A 143 -25.38 -16.74 -13.34
N ILE A 144 -25.20 -15.71 -12.53
CA ILE A 144 -25.30 -15.79 -11.08
C ILE A 144 -26.48 -14.93 -10.65
N PRO A 145 -27.55 -15.52 -10.08
CA PRO A 145 -28.72 -14.76 -9.61
C PRO A 145 -28.31 -13.87 -8.41
N ALA A 146 -29.11 -12.86 -8.12
CA ALA A 146 -28.97 -12.11 -6.88
C ALA A 146 -29.18 -13.04 -5.67
N TRP A 147 -28.42 -12.80 -4.60
CA TRP A 147 -28.51 -13.59 -3.37
C TRP A 147 -28.41 -12.72 -2.13
N ASP A 148 -29.03 -13.15 -1.05
CA ASP A 148 -28.85 -12.56 0.27
C ASP A 148 -27.62 -13.15 0.96
N GLY A 149 -26.72 -12.30 1.36
CA GLY A 149 -25.47 -12.71 1.96
C GLY A 149 -24.94 -11.72 2.98
N TYR A 150 -23.79 -12.05 3.50
CA TYR A 150 -23.02 -11.17 4.39
C TYR A 150 -21.51 -11.31 4.12
N ASP A 151 -20.81 -10.26 4.43
CA ASP A 151 -19.35 -10.18 4.41
C ASP A 151 -18.89 -9.39 5.64
N LEU A 152 -18.24 -10.06 6.55
CA LEU A 152 -17.77 -9.53 7.83
C LEU A 152 -16.27 -9.73 7.90
N MET A 153 -15.52 -8.65 8.04
CA MET A 153 -14.08 -8.68 8.20
C MET A 153 -13.69 -7.94 9.47
N SER A 154 -12.97 -8.60 10.36
CA SER A 154 -12.53 -8.08 11.64
C SER A 154 -11.04 -8.27 11.83
N LYS A 155 -10.36 -7.26 12.32
CA LYS A 155 -8.96 -7.34 12.75
C LYS A 155 -8.83 -6.65 14.10
N ALA A 156 -8.17 -7.29 15.06
CA ALA A 156 -7.86 -6.69 16.35
C ALA A 156 -6.47 -7.13 16.80
N GLY A 157 -5.75 -6.26 17.46
CA GLY A 157 -4.40 -6.61 17.91
C GLY A 157 -3.87 -5.69 18.99
N ILE A 158 -2.73 -6.09 19.50
CA ILE A 158 -1.96 -5.37 20.49
C ILE A 158 -0.49 -5.40 20.10
N ASP A 159 0.12 -4.21 20.07
CA ASP A 159 1.51 -4.01 19.75
C ASP A 159 2.23 -3.41 20.97
N PHE A 160 3.42 -3.89 21.24
CA PHE A 160 4.31 -3.41 22.28
C PHE A 160 5.63 -2.99 21.65
N GLY A 161 6.10 -1.80 22.00
CA GLY A 161 7.38 -1.28 21.61
C GLY A 161 8.27 -1.01 22.83
N TYR A 162 9.54 -1.36 22.74
CA TYR A 162 10.55 -1.01 23.71
C TYR A 162 11.73 -0.31 23.05
N ASP A 163 11.81 0.98 23.32
CA ASP A 163 12.87 1.86 22.83
C ASP A 163 14.12 1.70 23.72
N TRP A 164 15.06 0.85 23.27
CA TRP A 164 16.35 0.69 23.94
C TRP A 164 17.36 1.67 23.34
N GLN A 165 18.38 2.04 24.11
CA GLN A 165 19.42 2.98 23.65
C GLN A 165 20.11 2.56 22.34
N LYS A 166 20.24 1.27 22.07
CA LYS A 166 20.95 0.70 20.92
C LYS A 166 20.05 0.04 19.89
N ALA A 167 18.83 -0.26 20.24
CA ALA A 167 17.89 -0.98 19.39
C ALA A 167 16.44 -0.63 19.75
N ASP A 168 15.55 -0.80 18.80
CA ASP A 168 14.12 -0.84 18.98
C ASP A 168 13.68 -2.31 18.98
N PHE A 169 12.87 -2.68 19.94
CA PHE A 169 12.31 -4.02 20.07
C PHE A 169 10.80 -3.90 20.07
N ASP A 170 10.16 -4.48 19.05
CA ASP A 170 8.72 -4.47 18.87
C ASP A 170 8.20 -5.91 18.87
N PHE A 171 7.09 -6.15 19.52
CA PHE A 171 6.39 -7.43 19.47
C PHE A 171 4.89 -7.20 19.56
N GLY A 172 4.12 -8.07 18.94
CA GLY A 172 2.67 -7.94 18.95
C GLY A 172 1.97 -9.23 18.58
N ALA A 173 0.66 -9.20 18.83
CA ALA A 173 -0.24 -10.26 18.42
C ALA A 173 -1.52 -9.67 17.86
N SER A 174 -2.07 -10.28 16.81
CA SER A 174 -3.33 -9.85 16.23
C SER A 174 -4.21 -11.03 15.83
N TYR A 175 -5.50 -10.78 15.85
CA TYR A 175 -6.52 -11.66 15.31
C TYR A 175 -7.05 -11.06 14.01
N PHE A 176 -7.26 -11.90 13.00
CA PHE A 176 -7.92 -11.57 11.76
C PHE A 176 -9.00 -12.60 11.46
N GLY A 177 -10.22 -12.16 11.25
CA GLY A 177 -11.36 -13.02 10.96
C GLY A 177 -12.17 -12.53 9.77
N ILE A 178 -12.61 -13.48 8.93
CA ILE A 178 -13.56 -13.27 7.85
C ILE A 178 -14.72 -14.24 8.09
N ALA A 179 -15.95 -13.74 8.01
CA ALA A 179 -17.14 -14.55 7.90
C ALA A 179 -17.96 -14.04 6.72
N ASP A 180 -18.14 -14.86 5.71
CA ASP A 180 -18.86 -14.50 4.50
C ASP A 180 -19.86 -15.58 4.09
N LYS A 181 -20.97 -15.15 3.48
CA LYS A 181 -21.94 -15.99 2.82
C LYS A 181 -22.11 -15.54 1.39
N ASP A 182 -21.64 -16.36 0.47
CA ASP A 182 -21.81 -16.16 -0.96
C ASP A 182 -22.96 -17.04 -1.52
N TYR A 183 -23.20 -16.97 -2.82
CA TYR A 183 -24.22 -17.77 -3.51
C TYR A 183 -23.94 -19.27 -3.48
N ARG A 184 -22.74 -19.71 -3.05
CA ARG A 184 -22.32 -21.12 -3.02
C ARG A 184 -22.37 -21.69 -1.61
N ARG A 185 -22.02 -20.90 -0.56
CA ARG A 185 -21.81 -21.40 0.79
C ARG A 185 -21.61 -20.31 1.83
N ASP A 186 -21.68 -20.73 3.08
CA ASP A 186 -21.18 -20.00 4.25
C ASP A 186 -19.71 -20.36 4.50
N ARG A 187 -18.92 -19.41 4.98
CA ARG A 187 -17.52 -19.57 5.28
C ARG A 187 -17.09 -18.81 6.52
N MET A 188 -16.13 -19.38 7.24
CA MET A 188 -15.46 -18.71 8.34
C MET A 188 -13.95 -18.97 8.25
N PHE A 189 -13.18 -17.89 8.16
CA PHE A 189 -11.72 -17.91 8.24
C PHE A 189 -11.27 -17.15 9.48
N ASN A 190 -10.40 -17.77 10.29
CA ASN A 190 -9.83 -17.17 11.48
C ASN A 190 -8.32 -17.31 11.46
N ALA A 191 -7.61 -16.25 11.78
CA ALA A 191 -6.16 -16.25 11.88
C ALA A 191 -5.69 -15.54 13.15
N VAL A 192 -4.63 -16.04 13.73
CA VAL A 192 -3.90 -15.40 14.84
C VAL A 192 -2.46 -15.20 14.37
N ASP A 193 -2.02 -13.97 14.42
CA ASP A 193 -0.67 -13.55 14.07
C ASP A 193 0.11 -13.19 15.34
N ALA A 194 1.40 -13.50 15.33
CA ALA A 194 2.34 -13.02 16.34
C ALA A 194 3.63 -12.60 15.63
N TYR A 195 4.22 -11.49 16.04
CA TYR A 195 5.48 -11.04 15.45
C TYR A 195 6.44 -10.50 16.51
N VAL A 196 7.71 -10.54 16.17
CA VAL A 196 8.82 -9.93 16.93
C VAL A 196 9.75 -9.25 15.95
N SER A 197 10.09 -7.99 16.23
CA SER A 197 11.02 -7.19 15.45
C SER A 197 12.12 -6.63 16.34
N LEU A 198 13.37 -6.72 15.88
CA LEU A 198 14.53 -6.16 16.55
C LEU A 198 15.34 -5.36 15.56
N LYS A 199 15.41 -4.04 15.74
CA LYS A 199 16.06 -3.10 14.82
C LYS A 199 17.12 -2.26 15.48
N SER A 200 18.33 -2.24 14.93
CA SER A 200 19.41 -1.39 15.44
C SER A 200 19.19 0.09 15.10
N LYS A 201 19.47 1.00 16.04
CA LYS A 201 19.33 2.46 15.86
C LYS A 201 20.47 3.11 15.07
N SER A 202 21.53 2.40 14.80
CA SER A 202 22.76 2.99 14.24
C SER A 202 22.84 2.77 12.73
N LEU A 203 22.22 3.66 11.94
CA LEU A 203 22.26 3.62 10.46
C LEU A 203 23.57 4.16 9.84
N TRP A 204 24.34 5.01 10.55
CA TRP A 204 25.44 5.79 9.96
C TRP A 204 26.79 5.65 10.65
N SER A 205 26.88 4.84 11.72
CA SER A 205 28.17 4.61 12.36
C SER A 205 28.88 3.40 11.76
N LYS A 206 30.20 3.28 11.95
CA LYS A 206 30.98 2.07 11.67
C LYS A 206 30.50 0.83 12.43
N LYS A 207 29.39 0.93 13.13
CA LYS A 207 28.83 -0.11 13.95
C LYS A 207 28.07 -1.10 13.09
N PHE A 208 28.00 -2.29 13.60
CA PHE A 208 27.19 -3.35 13.05
C PHE A 208 25.71 -2.95 13.07
N ILE A 209 25.05 -3.04 11.91
CA ILE A 209 23.63 -2.75 11.69
C ILE A 209 22.94 -4.10 11.60
N TYR A 210 21.81 -4.24 12.25
CA TYR A 210 20.96 -5.42 12.15
C TYR A 210 19.50 -5.02 12.18
N ASN A 211 18.71 -5.81 11.49
CA ASN A 211 17.24 -5.83 11.54
C ASN A 211 16.83 -7.30 11.48
N ILE A 212 15.97 -7.75 12.38
CA ILE A 212 15.49 -9.13 12.44
C ILE A 212 13.97 -9.05 12.69
N ASP A 213 13.19 -9.57 11.76
CA ASP A 213 11.74 -9.63 11.81
C ASP A 213 11.33 -11.10 11.72
N LEU A 214 10.59 -11.55 12.72
CA LEU A 214 10.02 -12.90 12.78
C LEU A 214 8.51 -12.76 12.90
N ALA A 215 7.75 -13.41 12.02
CA ALA A 215 6.30 -13.47 12.11
C ALA A 215 5.79 -14.90 11.95
N TYR A 216 4.78 -15.23 12.73
CA TYR A 216 4.09 -16.51 12.68
C TYR A 216 2.60 -16.29 12.62
N ARG A 217 1.93 -17.03 11.73
CA ARG A 217 0.47 -17.07 11.60
C ARG A 217 -0.03 -18.50 11.77
N PHE A 218 -1.01 -18.66 12.61
CA PHE A 218 -1.88 -19.81 12.61
C PHE A 218 -3.25 -19.41 12.08
N ALA A 219 -3.77 -20.12 11.09
CA ALA A 219 -5.09 -19.86 10.57
C ALA A 219 -5.90 -21.14 10.36
N GLU A 220 -7.22 -20.99 10.42
CA GLU A 220 -8.20 -22.04 10.19
C GLU A 220 -9.25 -21.55 9.20
N ASP A 221 -9.48 -22.31 8.14
CA ASP A 221 -10.61 -22.10 7.22
C ASP A 221 -11.62 -23.24 7.40
N ALA A 222 -12.86 -22.87 7.67
CA ALA A 222 -13.96 -23.78 7.92
C ALA A 222 -15.12 -23.56 6.93
N ALA A 223 -14.82 -23.67 5.63
CA ALA A 223 -15.85 -23.54 4.59
C ALA A 223 -16.61 -24.86 4.36
N VAL A 224 -16.07 -25.76 3.53
CA VAL A 224 -16.67 -27.07 3.21
C VAL A 224 -16.01 -28.16 4.03
N SER A 225 -14.73 -28.05 4.25
CA SER A 225 -13.93 -28.93 5.10
C SER A 225 -12.90 -28.07 5.83
N LYS A 226 -12.49 -28.51 7.01
CA LYS A 226 -11.57 -27.77 7.84
C LYS A 226 -10.14 -27.87 7.32
N MET A 227 -9.46 -26.73 7.16
CA MET A 227 -8.05 -26.63 6.84
C MET A 227 -7.34 -25.79 7.90
N ASN A 228 -6.23 -26.30 8.40
CA ASN A 228 -5.34 -25.55 9.28
C ASN A 228 -4.11 -25.10 8.47
N ILE A 229 -3.64 -23.89 8.77
CA ILE A 229 -2.56 -23.21 8.06
C ILE A 229 -1.54 -22.74 9.09
N HIS A 230 -0.28 -23.00 8.81
CA HIS A 230 0.86 -22.51 9.59
C HIS A 230 1.79 -21.77 8.64
N ASP A 231 1.88 -20.46 8.79
CA ASP A 231 2.81 -19.62 8.02
C ASP A 231 3.87 -19.07 8.97
N LEU A 232 5.14 -19.18 8.58
CA LEU A 232 6.28 -18.63 9.30
C LEU A 232 7.11 -17.80 8.33
N SER A 233 7.45 -16.58 8.71
CA SER A 233 8.39 -15.74 7.98
C SER A 233 9.49 -15.23 8.89
N LEU A 234 10.72 -15.25 8.39
CA LEU A 234 11.90 -14.67 9.03
C LEU A 234 12.62 -13.83 8.00
N ASP A 235 12.79 -12.55 8.28
CA ASP A 235 13.62 -11.63 7.51
C ASP A 235 14.71 -11.06 8.42
N ALA A 236 15.95 -11.19 8.00
CA ALA A 236 17.10 -10.69 8.75
C ALA A 236 18.05 -9.92 7.83
N SER A 237 18.46 -8.77 8.27
CA SER A 237 19.43 -7.93 7.57
C SER A 237 20.60 -7.63 8.50
N PHE A 238 21.81 -7.83 7.99
CA PHE A 238 23.03 -7.56 8.72
C PHE A 238 23.96 -6.72 7.87
N GLY A 239 24.65 -5.78 8.48
CA GLY A 239 25.56 -4.95 7.71
C GLY A 239 26.57 -4.17 8.53
N GLN A 240 27.54 -3.63 7.81
CA GLN A 240 28.56 -2.75 8.38
C GLN A 240 28.85 -1.61 7.44
N GLY A 241 28.83 -0.39 7.98
CA GLY A 241 29.18 0.81 7.24
C GLY A 241 30.68 1.12 7.26
N SER A 242 31.16 1.73 6.18
CA SER A 242 32.51 2.29 6.09
C SER A 242 32.46 3.82 6.27
N LYS A 243 33.61 4.41 6.71
CA LYS A 243 33.78 5.87 6.83
C LYS A 243 33.58 6.64 5.50
N LYS A 244 33.66 5.95 4.35
CA LYS A 244 33.64 6.55 3.02
C LYS A 244 32.25 6.52 2.33
N GLY A 245 31.16 6.28 3.08
CA GLY A 245 29.80 6.23 2.51
C GLY A 245 29.45 4.91 1.84
N SER A 246 30.27 3.87 1.95
CA SER A 246 29.95 2.54 1.46
C SER A 246 29.50 1.62 2.60
N ARG A 247 28.59 0.69 2.29
CA ARG A 247 28.08 -0.32 3.23
C ARG A 247 28.04 -1.68 2.54
N ILE A 248 28.29 -2.71 3.31
CA ILE A 248 28.05 -4.09 2.91
C ILE A 248 26.90 -4.60 3.76
N LEU A 249 25.88 -5.10 3.11
CA LEU A 249 24.68 -5.63 3.74
C LEU A 249 24.46 -7.07 3.26
N PHE A 250 23.89 -7.88 4.13
CA PHE A 250 23.44 -9.25 3.83
C PHE A 250 22.01 -9.37 4.30
N ASP A 251 21.11 -9.60 3.36
CA ASP A 251 19.72 -9.92 3.67
C ASP A 251 19.52 -11.43 3.57
N LEU A 252 18.88 -11.98 4.56
CA LEU A 252 18.52 -13.38 4.66
C LEU A 252 17.01 -13.44 4.89
N GLY A 253 16.34 -14.35 4.21
CA GLY A 253 14.93 -14.57 4.47
C GLY A 253 14.53 -16.02 4.33
N MET A 254 13.48 -16.35 5.07
CA MET A 254 12.86 -17.67 5.06
C MET A 254 11.34 -17.49 5.18
N ASP A 255 10.62 -18.08 4.22
CA ASP A 255 9.17 -18.21 4.30
C ASP A 255 8.82 -19.70 4.29
N MET A 256 7.99 -20.11 5.22
CA MET A 256 7.48 -21.49 5.29
C MET A 256 5.97 -21.46 5.42
N SER A 257 5.31 -22.38 4.74
CA SER A 257 3.87 -22.58 4.86
C SER A 257 3.56 -24.07 4.86
N ALA A 258 2.65 -24.47 5.74
CA ALA A 258 2.18 -25.84 5.84
C ALA A 258 0.67 -25.88 6.04
N TYR A 259 -0.02 -26.68 5.25
CA TYR A 259 -1.47 -26.91 5.34
C TYR A 259 -1.73 -28.34 5.78
N SER A 260 -2.78 -28.50 6.58
CA SER A 260 -3.25 -29.81 7.03
C SER A 260 -4.78 -29.85 7.11
N GLY A 261 -5.36 -31.03 6.91
CA GLY A 261 -6.80 -31.25 6.88
C GLY A 261 -7.33 -31.41 5.46
N ALA A 262 -8.14 -30.47 4.96
CA ALA A 262 -8.75 -30.57 3.64
C ALA A 262 -7.73 -30.62 2.48
N LEU A 263 -6.60 -29.99 2.66
CA LEU A 263 -5.47 -29.99 1.73
C LEU A 263 -4.17 -30.22 2.54
N GLU A 264 -3.35 -31.14 2.09
CA GLU A 264 -2.03 -31.39 2.66
C GLU A 264 -0.97 -30.88 1.70
N SER A 265 -0.28 -29.82 2.06
CA SER A 265 0.78 -29.24 1.26
C SER A 265 1.76 -28.47 2.15
N SER A 266 3.02 -28.42 1.76
CA SER A 266 4.00 -27.58 2.44
C SER A 266 4.98 -26.98 1.46
N ALA A 267 5.45 -25.78 1.75
CA ALA A 267 6.50 -25.14 0.97
C ALA A 267 7.41 -24.33 1.89
N ALA A 268 8.67 -24.26 1.49
CA ALA A 268 9.65 -23.42 2.15
C ALA A 268 10.46 -22.70 1.07
N ARG A 269 10.68 -21.40 1.28
CA ARG A 269 11.54 -20.54 0.50
C ARG A 269 12.65 -20.02 1.38
N PHE A 270 13.89 -20.06 0.87
CA PHE A 270 15.05 -19.46 1.51
C PHE A 270 15.73 -18.54 0.51
N TYR A 271 16.15 -17.36 0.94
CA TYR A 271 16.89 -16.46 0.08
C TYR A 271 18.02 -15.74 0.83
N VAL A 272 19.05 -15.37 0.07
CA VAL A 272 20.18 -14.58 0.53
C VAL A 272 20.45 -13.49 -0.49
N VAL A 273 20.66 -12.27 -0.02
CA VAL A 273 20.97 -11.13 -0.88
C VAL A 273 22.16 -10.36 -0.31
N PRO A 274 23.39 -10.64 -0.78
CA PRO A 274 24.52 -9.76 -0.52
C PRO A 274 24.36 -8.45 -1.30
N HIS A 275 24.55 -7.31 -0.62
CA HIS A 275 24.48 -5.98 -1.18
C HIS A 275 25.73 -5.17 -0.93
N TYR A 276 26.14 -4.39 -1.90
CA TYR A 276 27.12 -3.33 -1.75
C TYR A 276 26.46 -1.98 -2.05
N VAL A 277 26.30 -1.17 -1.03
CA VAL A 277 25.73 0.17 -1.13
C VAL A 277 26.84 1.20 -1.17
N TYR A 278 26.81 2.06 -2.18
CA TYR A 278 27.75 3.16 -2.34
C TYR A 278 26.99 4.46 -2.54
N THR A 279 27.25 5.44 -1.67
CA THR A 279 26.64 6.76 -1.75
C THR A 279 27.71 7.83 -1.82
N LYS A 280 27.69 8.65 -2.88
CA LYS A 280 28.61 9.77 -3.05
C LYS A 280 27.94 10.92 -3.79
N GLY A 281 27.82 12.07 -3.13
CA GLY A 281 27.19 13.24 -3.71
C GLY A 281 25.76 12.97 -4.14
N ILE A 282 25.46 13.15 -5.41
CA ILE A 282 24.12 12.96 -5.99
C ILE A 282 23.78 11.50 -6.32
N LEU A 283 24.76 10.60 -6.28
CA LEU A 283 24.62 9.19 -6.66
C LEU A 283 24.55 8.29 -5.43
N SER A 284 23.51 7.46 -5.36
CA SER A 284 23.44 6.28 -4.50
C SER A 284 23.27 5.05 -5.39
N LEU A 285 24.12 4.05 -5.17
CA LEU A 285 24.12 2.82 -5.93
C LEU A 285 24.07 1.65 -4.95
N ASP A 286 23.09 0.78 -5.11
CA ASP A 286 22.94 -0.47 -4.38
C ASP A 286 23.06 -1.62 -5.37
N LEU A 287 24.07 -2.44 -5.19
CA LEU A 287 24.36 -3.58 -6.05
C LEU A 287 24.21 -4.86 -5.25
N GLY A 288 23.18 -5.61 -5.54
CA GLY A 288 22.88 -6.88 -4.92
C GLY A 288 22.63 -8.00 -5.93
N VAL A 289 22.71 -9.20 -5.45
CA VAL A 289 22.33 -10.41 -6.18
C VAL A 289 21.50 -11.27 -5.24
N ARG A 290 20.29 -11.59 -5.63
CA ARG A 290 19.42 -12.48 -4.86
C ARG A 290 19.64 -13.92 -5.30
N VAL A 291 19.96 -14.76 -4.34
CA VAL A 291 19.98 -16.22 -4.49
C VAL A 291 18.83 -16.78 -3.69
N SER A 292 17.90 -17.49 -4.34
CA SER A 292 16.70 -18.02 -3.70
C SER A 292 16.47 -19.47 -4.09
N VAL A 293 16.00 -20.25 -3.13
CA VAL A 293 15.64 -21.67 -3.31
C VAL A 293 14.27 -21.91 -2.73
N VAL A 294 13.38 -22.49 -3.54
CA VAL A 294 12.06 -22.93 -3.10
C VAL A 294 12.00 -24.43 -3.11
N LYS A 295 11.55 -25.01 -2.01
CA LYS A 295 11.28 -26.45 -1.87
C LYS A 295 9.81 -26.61 -1.47
N ALA A 296 9.10 -27.45 -2.20
CA ALA A 296 7.70 -27.72 -1.95
C ALA A 296 7.40 -29.21 -2.02
N SER A 297 6.35 -29.61 -1.30
CA SER A 297 5.74 -30.94 -1.38
C SER A 297 4.31 -30.81 -1.91
N GLY A 298 3.90 -31.76 -2.78
CA GLY A 298 2.60 -31.77 -3.45
C GLY A 298 2.70 -31.33 -4.93
N ASP A 299 1.63 -31.51 -5.68
CA ASP A 299 1.59 -31.26 -7.13
C ASP A 299 1.50 -29.77 -7.52
N ALA A 300 1.44 -28.88 -6.55
CA ALA A 300 1.12 -27.46 -6.75
C ALA A 300 2.27 -26.64 -7.33
N PHE A 301 3.50 -27.12 -7.31
CA PHE A 301 4.69 -26.36 -7.65
C PHE A 301 5.37 -26.92 -8.89
N GLY A 302 5.37 -26.11 -9.95
CA GLY A 302 6.21 -26.41 -11.12
C GLY A 302 7.71 -26.32 -10.77
N ASN A 303 8.56 -27.00 -11.54
CA ASN A 303 10.01 -26.95 -11.38
C ASN A 303 10.53 -25.52 -11.47
N MET A 304 11.12 -25.02 -10.39
CA MET A 304 11.73 -23.70 -10.29
C MET A 304 13.18 -23.79 -10.77
N ASN A 305 13.42 -23.41 -12.02
CA ASN A 305 14.76 -23.49 -12.61
C ASN A 305 15.62 -22.23 -12.44
N GLN A 306 15.07 -21.14 -11.87
CA GLN A 306 15.81 -19.92 -11.67
C GLN A 306 16.11 -19.76 -10.18
N ILE A 307 17.38 -19.61 -9.85
CA ILE A 307 17.87 -19.51 -8.47
C ILE A 307 18.51 -18.15 -8.21
N VAL A 308 18.99 -17.48 -9.27
CA VAL A 308 19.73 -16.22 -9.17
C VAL A 308 19.00 -15.10 -9.88
N TYR A 309 18.87 -13.97 -9.20
CA TYR A 309 18.18 -12.78 -9.69
C TYR A 309 19.02 -11.53 -9.47
N PRO A 310 18.95 -10.53 -10.34
CA PRO A 310 19.55 -9.23 -10.10
C PRO A 310 18.80 -8.52 -8.96
N ASP A 311 19.52 -7.67 -8.22
CA ASP A 311 18.94 -6.76 -7.23
C ASP A 311 19.80 -5.49 -7.24
N VAL A 312 19.49 -4.59 -8.16
CA VAL A 312 20.28 -3.37 -8.42
C VAL A 312 19.39 -2.16 -8.32
N ARG A 313 19.79 -1.19 -7.53
CA ARG A 313 19.12 0.10 -7.43
C ARG A 313 20.12 1.24 -7.61
N MET A 314 19.75 2.19 -8.43
CA MET A 314 20.48 3.43 -8.64
C MET A 314 19.55 4.61 -8.38
N ASP A 315 19.98 5.52 -7.53
CA ASP A 315 19.30 6.77 -7.23
C ASP A 315 20.20 7.95 -7.61
N LEU A 316 19.67 8.91 -8.35
CA LEU A 316 20.33 10.13 -8.76
C LEU A 316 19.52 11.36 -8.29
N ALA A 317 20.04 12.11 -7.35
CA ALA A 317 19.46 13.39 -6.92
C ALA A 317 19.83 14.48 -7.95
N LEU A 318 19.05 14.61 -9.04
CA LEU A 318 19.31 15.55 -10.11
C LEU A 318 19.25 17.01 -9.64
N VAL A 319 18.26 17.30 -8.78
CA VAL A 319 18.14 18.56 -8.05
C VAL A 319 17.92 18.22 -6.60
N PRO A 320 18.83 18.63 -5.68
CA PRO A 320 18.68 18.34 -4.26
C PRO A 320 17.27 18.71 -3.76
N ASP A 321 16.63 17.79 -3.04
CA ASP A 321 15.29 17.93 -2.44
C ASP A 321 14.13 18.20 -3.40
N ALA A 322 14.39 18.37 -4.71
CA ALA A 322 13.37 18.71 -5.69
C ALA A 322 13.14 17.63 -6.77
N LEU A 323 14.19 16.97 -7.25
CA LEU A 323 14.06 15.98 -8.32
C LEU A 323 15.09 14.85 -8.18
N LYS A 324 14.57 13.64 -8.06
CA LYS A 324 15.33 12.40 -8.00
C LYS A 324 14.92 11.49 -9.14
N MET A 325 15.88 10.94 -9.84
CA MET A 325 15.69 9.84 -10.78
C MET A 325 16.15 8.55 -10.13
N TYR A 326 15.41 7.48 -10.32
CA TYR A 326 15.81 6.16 -9.85
C TYR A 326 15.64 5.09 -10.93
N LEU A 327 16.51 4.10 -10.89
CA LEU A 327 16.44 2.90 -11.71
C LEU A 327 16.54 1.69 -10.80
N ASN A 328 15.52 0.83 -10.83
CA ASN A 328 15.51 -0.44 -10.11
C ASN A 328 15.48 -1.58 -11.13
N VAL A 329 16.46 -2.46 -11.05
CA VAL A 329 16.50 -3.70 -11.83
C VAL A 329 16.52 -4.84 -10.84
N GLY A 330 15.47 -5.63 -10.83
CA GLY A 330 15.27 -6.69 -9.86
C GLY A 330 14.73 -7.96 -10.47
N GLY A 331 14.44 -8.89 -9.61
CA GLY A 331 13.77 -10.14 -9.86
C GLY A 331 13.67 -10.92 -8.55
N GLY A 332 12.95 -12.01 -8.57
CA GLY A 332 12.83 -12.84 -7.38
C GLY A 332 11.68 -13.82 -7.47
N ASP A 333 11.59 -14.60 -6.44
CA ASP A 333 10.45 -15.44 -6.16
C ASP A 333 9.73 -14.97 -4.88
N LYS A 334 8.45 -15.25 -4.82
CA LYS A 334 7.62 -15.00 -3.65
C LYS A 334 6.69 -16.19 -3.46
N LEU A 335 6.71 -16.76 -2.27
CA LEU A 335 5.75 -17.78 -1.90
C LEU A 335 4.35 -17.12 -1.75
N GLN A 336 3.39 -17.62 -2.52
CA GLN A 336 1.98 -17.21 -2.41
C GLN A 336 1.28 -18.24 -1.52
N THR A 337 1.02 -17.85 -0.29
CA THR A 337 0.27 -18.68 0.66
C THR A 337 -1.22 -18.40 0.56
N TYR A 338 -2.04 -19.32 1.03
CA TYR A 338 -3.48 -19.13 1.13
C TYR A 338 -3.84 -17.86 1.92
N SER A 339 -3.15 -17.64 3.03
CA SER A 339 -3.32 -16.42 3.82
C SER A 339 -3.04 -15.16 3.00
N SER A 340 -1.96 -15.15 2.19
CA SER A 340 -1.63 -14.01 1.33
C SER A 340 -2.62 -13.80 0.19
N LEU A 341 -3.25 -14.85 -0.29
CA LEU A 341 -4.30 -14.78 -1.32
C LEU A 341 -5.60 -14.21 -0.74
N ILE A 342 -6.00 -14.66 0.45
CA ILE A 342 -7.18 -14.14 1.16
C ILE A 342 -7.04 -12.64 1.49
N GLU A 343 -5.86 -12.18 1.86
CA GLU A 343 -5.63 -10.76 2.10
C GLU A 343 -5.86 -9.90 0.84
N LYS A 344 -5.62 -10.46 -0.34
CA LYS A 344 -5.86 -9.79 -1.63
C LYS A 344 -7.31 -9.89 -2.08
N ASN A 345 -7.91 -11.05 -1.91
CA ASN A 345 -9.28 -11.35 -2.29
C ASN A 345 -9.92 -12.24 -1.22
N HIS A 346 -10.69 -11.64 -0.34
CA HIS A 346 -11.32 -12.35 0.79
C HIS A 346 -12.39 -13.37 0.36
N HIS A 347 -12.84 -13.36 -0.88
CA HIS A 347 -13.74 -14.38 -1.45
C HIS A 347 -13.01 -15.64 -1.93
N ILE A 348 -11.67 -15.67 -1.93
CA ILE A 348 -10.91 -16.90 -2.22
C ILE A 348 -11.14 -17.91 -1.13
N ASP A 349 -11.47 -19.13 -1.53
CA ASP A 349 -11.79 -20.25 -0.65
C ASP A 349 -11.13 -21.56 -1.12
N LEU A 350 -11.31 -22.62 -0.36
CA LEU A 350 -10.74 -23.94 -0.66
C LEU A 350 -11.16 -24.49 -2.02
N SER A 351 -12.34 -24.13 -2.54
CA SER A 351 -12.81 -24.61 -3.85
C SER A 351 -11.98 -24.08 -5.01
N TYR A 352 -11.30 -22.95 -4.86
CA TYR A 352 -10.35 -22.44 -5.85
C TYR A 352 -9.19 -23.40 -6.12
N GLY A 353 -8.77 -24.16 -5.09
CA GLY A 353 -7.71 -25.16 -5.22
C GLY A 353 -8.21 -26.56 -5.59
N LEU A 354 -9.47 -26.86 -5.30
CA LEU A 354 -10.05 -28.19 -5.55
C LEU A 354 -10.67 -28.31 -6.94
N ALA A 355 -11.06 -27.21 -7.59
CA ALA A 355 -11.68 -27.18 -8.89
C ALA A 355 -10.63 -27.06 -10.01
N GLY A 356 -10.04 -28.15 -10.42
CA GLY A 356 -9.09 -28.19 -11.55
C GLY A 356 -7.65 -27.86 -11.18
N ASN A 357 -6.92 -27.15 -12.05
CA ASN A 357 -5.51 -26.81 -11.87
C ASN A 357 -5.26 -25.60 -10.93
N GLY A 358 -6.22 -25.21 -10.14
CA GLY A 358 -6.08 -24.13 -9.17
C GLY A 358 -5.14 -24.52 -8.02
N SER A 359 -4.23 -23.64 -7.64
CA SER A 359 -3.33 -23.88 -6.52
C SER A 359 -3.46 -22.80 -5.47
N LEU A 360 -3.83 -23.21 -4.26
CA LEU A 360 -3.88 -22.33 -3.08
C LEU A 360 -2.49 -22.10 -2.45
N MET A 361 -1.48 -22.73 -2.98
CA MET A 361 -0.09 -22.51 -2.62
C MET A 361 0.73 -22.50 -3.92
N GLY A 362 1.37 -21.40 -4.21
CA GLY A 362 2.11 -21.25 -5.44
C GLY A 362 3.34 -20.36 -5.27
N VAL A 363 4.06 -20.15 -6.34
CA VAL A 363 5.23 -19.27 -6.34
C VAL A 363 5.10 -18.28 -7.48
N THR A 364 5.07 -17.01 -7.13
CA THR A 364 5.28 -15.96 -8.12
C THR A 364 6.77 -15.88 -8.43
N VAL A 365 7.15 -16.01 -9.69
CA VAL A 365 8.52 -15.90 -10.15
C VAL A 365 8.63 -14.75 -11.14
N GLU A 366 9.30 -13.71 -10.70
CA GLU A 366 9.66 -12.56 -11.49
C GLU A 366 11.08 -12.76 -12.02
N ARG A 367 11.23 -13.13 -13.30
CA ARG A 367 12.54 -13.37 -13.90
C ARG A 367 13.41 -12.14 -13.90
N VAL A 368 12.80 -11.03 -14.25
CA VAL A 368 13.42 -9.72 -14.27
C VAL A 368 12.34 -8.63 -14.26
N SER A 369 12.60 -7.59 -13.50
CA SER A 369 11.88 -6.32 -13.58
C SER A 369 12.88 -5.18 -13.77
N ALA A 370 12.49 -4.19 -14.53
CA ALA A 370 13.23 -2.95 -14.68
C ALA A 370 12.26 -1.78 -14.58
N VAL A 371 12.50 -0.89 -13.64
CA VAL A 371 11.65 0.27 -13.35
C VAL A 371 12.50 1.52 -13.33
N LEU A 372 12.20 2.47 -14.21
CA LEU A 372 12.76 3.80 -14.22
C LEU A 372 11.71 4.77 -13.66
N GLY A 373 12.09 5.60 -12.71
CA GLY A 373 11.19 6.58 -12.13
C GLY A 373 11.82 7.94 -11.90
N PHE A 374 10.93 8.93 -11.82
CA PHE A 374 11.22 10.31 -11.47
C PHE A 374 10.32 10.69 -10.31
N GLU A 375 10.93 10.91 -9.16
CA GLU A 375 10.28 11.39 -7.96
C GLU A 375 10.65 12.85 -7.78
N GLY A 376 9.65 13.71 -7.59
CA GLY A 376 9.90 15.14 -7.51
C GLY A 376 8.96 15.86 -6.54
N ARG A 377 9.47 17.02 -6.07
CA ARG A 377 8.71 17.99 -5.32
C ARG A 377 8.88 19.36 -5.99
N ILE A 378 7.79 19.88 -6.59
CA ILE A 378 7.82 21.19 -7.26
C ILE A 378 7.76 22.32 -6.23
N SER A 379 7.08 22.08 -5.11
CA SER A 379 6.97 23.02 -4.00
C SER A 379 6.76 22.25 -2.70
N SER A 380 6.69 22.94 -1.57
CA SER A 380 6.28 22.30 -0.30
C SER A 380 4.87 21.66 -0.35
N HIS A 381 4.10 21.96 -1.40
CA HIS A 381 2.69 21.60 -1.50
C HIS A 381 2.38 20.57 -2.59
N PHE A 382 3.31 20.27 -3.49
CA PHE A 382 3.08 19.33 -4.58
C PHE A 382 4.27 18.37 -4.75
N SER A 383 3.99 17.08 -4.67
CA SER A 383 4.92 16.00 -4.96
C SER A 383 4.33 15.02 -5.97
N TYR A 384 5.19 14.41 -6.75
CA TYR A 384 4.81 13.41 -7.75
C TYR A 384 5.85 12.30 -7.87
N ASN A 385 5.40 11.15 -8.34
CA ASN A 385 6.26 10.03 -8.70
C ASN A 385 5.76 9.45 -10.04
N LEU A 386 6.53 9.68 -11.10
CA LEU A 386 6.28 9.10 -12.42
C LEU A 386 7.23 7.92 -12.61
N ARG A 387 6.69 6.73 -12.87
CA ARG A 387 7.48 5.53 -13.10
C ARG A 387 6.99 4.76 -14.30
N THR A 388 7.92 4.20 -15.03
CA THR A 388 7.66 3.26 -16.11
C THR A 388 8.50 2.02 -15.93
N GLY A 389 7.96 0.87 -16.27
CA GLY A 389 8.67 -0.37 -16.04
C GLY A 389 8.23 -1.51 -16.95
N TYR A 390 9.06 -2.52 -16.94
CA TYR A 390 8.83 -3.79 -17.59
C TYR A 390 9.06 -4.93 -16.59
N VAL A 391 8.17 -5.91 -16.59
CA VAL A 391 8.25 -7.09 -15.72
C VAL A 391 8.00 -8.33 -16.55
N ASN A 392 8.85 -9.35 -16.37
CA ASN A 392 8.70 -10.66 -16.98
C ASN A 392 8.44 -11.69 -15.89
N TYR A 393 7.22 -12.18 -15.83
CA TYR A 393 6.83 -13.27 -14.93
C TYR A 393 7.02 -14.62 -15.61
N LYS A 394 7.71 -15.54 -14.94
CA LYS A 394 7.70 -16.96 -15.28
C LYS A 394 6.44 -17.64 -14.74
N SER A 395 5.95 -17.16 -13.60
CA SER A 395 4.77 -17.65 -12.93
C SER A 395 4.19 -16.53 -12.09
N ALA A 396 2.92 -16.21 -12.26
CA ALA A 396 2.20 -15.29 -11.40
C ALA A 396 0.72 -15.65 -11.32
N PRO A 397 0.06 -15.39 -10.18
CA PRO A 397 -1.35 -15.72 -10.01
C PRO A 397 -2.22 -14.80 -10.87
N LEU A 398 -3.16 -15.39 -11.58
CA LEU A 398 -4.19 -14.72 -12.36
C LEU A 398 -5.55 -15.33 -12.04
N ASP A 399 -6.57 -14.48 -12.04
CA ASP A 399 -7.95 -14.92 -11.95
C ASP A 399 -8.34 -15.67 -13.22
N ALA A 400 -9.16 -16.70 -13.09
CA ALA A 400 -9.74 -17.46 -14.18
C ALA A 400 -11.21 -17.75 -13.91
N VAL A 401 -11.96 -18.02 -14.96
CA VAL A 401 -13.35 -18.47 -14.86
C VAL A 401 -13.42 -19.93 -15.24
N GLY A 402 -13.80 -20.76 -14.28
CA GLY A 402 -14.18 -22.14 -14.52
C GLY A 402 -15.70 -22.27 -14.68
N SER A 403 -16.16 -23.43 -15.08
CA SER A 403 -17.57 -23.79 -15.11
C SER A 403 -17.81 -25.12 -14.41
N VAL A 404 -18.79 -25.15 -13.52
CA VAL A 404 -19.26 -26.39 -12.88
C VAL A 404 -20.75 -26.53 -13.23
N GLY A 405 -21.07 -27.49 -14.12
CA GLY A 405 -22.40 -27.57 -14.71
C GLY A 405 -22.71 -26.33 -15.57
N CYS A 406 -23.74 -25.59 -15.20
CA CYS A 406 -24.13 -24.35 -15.89
C CYS A 406 -23.74 -23.06 -15.13
N GLN A 407 -22.96 -23.17 -14.05
CA GLN A 407 -22.56 -22.02 -13.22
C GLN A 407 -21.10 -21.70 -13.42
N TYR A 408 -20.80 -20.40 -13.51
CA TYR A 408 -19.44 -19.91 -13.45
C TYR A 408 -18.89 -20.01 -12.03
N VAL A 409 -17.63 -20.40 -11.94
CA VAL A 409 -16.90 -20.50 -10.67
C VAL A 409 -15.59 -19.73 -10.83
N PRO A 410 -15.27 -18.81 -9.91
CA PRO A 410 -13.98 -18.15 -9.92
C PRO A 410 -12.88 -19.15 -9.58
N MET A 411 -11.77 -19.03 -10.26
CA MET A 411 -10.58 -19.86 -10.08
C MET A 411 -9.33 -19.00 -10.01
N LEU A 412 -8.30 -19.53 -9.42
CA LEU A 412 -6.97 -18.93 -9.42
C LEU A 412 -5.97 -19.90 -10.06
N GLY A 413 -5.22 -19.42 -11.03
CA GLY A 413 -4.17 -20.19 -11.65
C GLY A 413 -2.89 -19.40 -11.82
N TYR A 414 -1.80 -20.09 -12.15
CA TYR A 414 -0.49 -19.46 -12.35
C TYR A 414 -0.11 -19.53 -13.82
N SER A 415 0.28 -18.39 -14.39
CA SER A 415 0.67 -18.28 -15.79
C SER A 415 1.93 -17.43 -15.96
N PRO A 416 2.77 -17.76 -16.96
CA PRO A 416 3.76 -16.81 -17.43
C PRO A 416 3.07 -15.67 -18.16
N TYR A 417 3.56 -14.46 -18.01
CA TYR A 417 3.20 -13.31 -18.83
C TYR A 417 4.24 -12.20 -18.69
N GLN A 418 4.13 -11.23 -19.56
CA GLN A 418 4.97 -10.04 -19.53
C GLN A 418 4.08 -8.80 -19.37
N LYS A 419 4.59 -7.80 -18.67
CA LYS A 419 3.88 -6.55 -18.43
C LYS A 419 4.82 -5.36 -18.61
N ALA A 420 4.38 -4.39 -19.40
CA ALA A 420 4.92 -3.03 -19.35
C ALA A 420 3.89 -2.12 -18.68
N PHE A 421 4.35 -1.18 -17.89
CA PHE A 421 3.45 -0.25 -17.20
C PHE A 421 4.04 1.15 -17.13
N THR A 422 3.14 2.13 -17.00
CA THR A 422 3.48 3.49 -16.62
C THR A 422 2.53 3.93 -15.52
N ALA A 423 3.07 4.46 -14.44
CA ALA A 423 2.30 4.90 -13.29
C ALA A 423 2.67 6.32 -12.90
N LEU A 424 1.67 7.10 -12.52
CA LEU A 424 1.81 8.45 -11.99
C LEU A 424 1.08 8.53 -10.67
N ASP A 425 1.83 8.84 -9.60
CA ASP A 425 1.26 9.17 -8.30
C ASP A 425 1.46 10.67 -8.07
N TRP A 426 0.48 11.33 -7.48
CA TRP A 426 0.59 12.75 -7.12
C TRP A 426 -0.03 13.01 -5.75
N ASN A 427 0.54 13.99 -5.07
CA ASN A 427 0.00 14.51 -3.84
C ASN A 427 0.14 16.03 -3.84
N MET A 428 -0.97 16.71 -3.65
CA MET A 428 -1.06 18.16 -3.56
C MET A 428 -1.78 18.54 -2.27
N ALA A 429 -1.12 19.31 -1.41
CA ALA A 429 -1.66 19.72 -0.13
C ALA A 429 -1.42 21.22 0.09
N PHE A 430 -2.47 22.02 0.04
CA PHE A 430 -2.51 23.40 0.46
C PHE A 430 -3.19 23.51 1.84
N GLN A 431 -3.25 24.71 2.41
CA GLN A 431 -3.84 24.92 3.73
C GLN A 431 -5.23 24.29 3.92
N SER A 432 -6.08 24.39 2.90
CA SER A 432 -7.46 23.93 2.96
C SER A 432 -7.81 22.88 1.92
N VAL A 433 -6.95 22.64 0.96
CA VAL A 433 -7.20 21.75 -0.19
C VAL A 433 -6.18 20.62 -0.20
N ARG A 434 -6.67 19.42 -0.36
CA ARG A 434 -5.86 18.23 -0.64
C ARG A 434 -6.37 17.56 -1.91
N PHE A 435 -5.45 17.22 -2.80
CA PHE A 435 -5.74 16.46 -4.01
C PHE A 435 -4.64 15.42 -4.20
N ASP A 436 -4.98 14.18 -4.07
CA ASP A 436 -4.06 13.05 -4.23
C ASP A 436 -4.68 11.97 -5.11
N GLY A 437 -3.83 11.18 -5.72
CA GLY A 437 -4.28 10.07 -6.52
C GLY A 437 -3.15 9.34 -7.21
N SER A 438 -3.53 8.26 -7.88
CA SER A 438 -2.65 7.45 -8.68
C SER A 438 -3.34 6.98 -9.96
N VAL A 439 -2.58 6.83 -11.03
CA VAL A 439 -3.05 6.23 -12.29
C VAL A 439 -1.97 5.30 -12.80
N VAL A 440 -2.38 4.09 -13.15
CA VAL A 440 -1.50 3.07 -13.73
C VAL A 440 -2.06 2.65 -15.09
N TYR A 441 -1.21 2.69 -16.09
CA TYR A 441 -1.48 2.13 -17.41
C TYR A 441 -0.67 0.84 -17.58
N ASN A 442 -1.34 -0.28 -17.81
CA ASN A 442 -0.78 -1.60 -17.95
C ASN A 442 -0.92 -2.12 -19.38
N LEU A 443 0.13 -2.70 -19.91
CA LEU A 443 0.14 -3.51 -21.12
C LEU A 443 0.66 -4.89 -20.75
N ALA A 444 -0.22 -5.90 -20.79
CA ALA A 444 0.13 -7.29 -20.52
C ALA A 444 0.01 -8.13 -21.79
N TRP A 445 0.92 -9.11 -21.97
CA TRP A 445 0.89 -10.04 -23.09
C TRP A 445 1.56 -11.35 -22.72
N GLY A 446 1.32 -12.40 -23.52
CA GLY A 446 1.93 -13.72 -23.31
C GLY A 446 1.22 -14.56 -22.25
N ILE A 447 -0.04 -14.25 -21.91
CA ILE A 447 -0.88 -15.13 -21.10
C ILE A 447 -1.22 -16.35 -21.96
N GLU A 448 -0.78 -17.54 -21.55
CA GLU A 448 -0.86 -18.74 -22.36
C GLU A 448 -2.24 -19.42 -22.33
N ASN A 449 -2.91 -19.39 -21.19
CA ASN A 449 -4.23 -20.02 -21.04
C ASN A 449 -5.35 -19.01 -21.38
N ALA A 450 -6.25 -19.43 -22.26
CA ALA A 450 -7.36 -18.62 -22.76
C ALA A 450 -8.41 -18.28 -21.68
N ASP A 451 -8.53 -19.08 -20.62
CA ASP A 451 -9.49 -18.87 -19.54
C ASP A 451 -9.02 -17.82 -18.50
N PHE A 452 -7.75 -17.45 -18.52
CA PHE A 452 -7.23 -16.45 -17.59
C PHE A 452 -7.68 -15.04 -17.96
N ILE A 453 -8.10 -14.30 -16.95
CA ILE A 453 -8.52 -12.91 -17.07
C ILE A 453 -7.28 -12.02 -17.13
N GLY A 454 -7.19 -11.20 -18.17
CA GLY A 454 -6.12 -10.23 -18.33
C GLY A 454 -6.18 -9.11 -17.28
N LEU A 455 -5.14 -8.29 -17.24
CA LEU A 455 -5.07 -7.13 -16.36
C LEU A 455 -5.91 -5.97 -16.92
N SER A 456 -6.40 -5.11 -16.04
CA SER A 456 -6.97 -3.83 -16.43
C SER A 456 -5.92 -2.98 -17.16
N ALA A 457 -6.26 -2.45 -18.33
CA ALA A 457 -5.34 -1.60 -19.09
C ALA A 457 -5.10 -0.26 -18.40
N VAL A 458 -6.13 0.29 -17.75
CA VAL A 458 -6.04 1.53 -16.97
C VAL A 458 -6.73 1.28 -15.63
N GLU A 459 -6.05 1.65 -14.56
CA GLU A 459 -6.63 1.63 -13.22
C GLU A 459 -6.09 2.81 -12.42
N GLY A 460 -6.85 3.29 -11.46
CA GLY A 460 -6.40 4.41 -10.64
C GLY A 460 -7.43 4.84 -9.62
N ASP A 461 -6.97 5.79 -8.81
CA ASP A 461 -7.76 6.46 -7.81
C ASP A 461 -7.45 7.96 -7.80
N ALA A 462 -8.39 8.76 -7.39
CA ALA A 462 -8.22 10.18 -7.15
C ALA A 462 -9.12 10.62 -6.00
N ALA A 463 -8.59 11.44 -5.11
CA ALA A 463 -9.32 11.98 -3.99
C ALA A 463 -9.09 13.49 -3.87
N PHE A 464 -10.17 14.23 -3.74
CA PHE A 464 -10.16 15.67 -3.49
C PHE A 464 -10.84 15.95 -2.15
N ALA A 465 -10.18 16.70 -1.28
CA ALA A 465 -10.69 17.09 0.01
C ALA A 465 -10.53 18.60 0.24
N TYR A 466 -11.54 19.18 0.85
CA TYR A 466 -11.56 20.58 1.26
C TYR A 466 -11.89 20.70 2.75
N SER A 467 -11.07 21.46 3.47
CA SER A 467 -11.24 21.72 4.89
C SER A 467 -11.66 23.17 5.12
N TRP A 468 -12.89 23.41 5.59
CA TRP A 468 -13.41 24.74 5.87
C TRP A 468 -13.28 25.04 7.36
N ASN A 469 -12.48 26.07 7.68
CA ASN A 469 -12.28 26.57 9.05
C ASN A 469 -11.94 25.48 10.08
N SER A 470 -11.29 24.40 9.66
CA SER A 470 -10.96 23.24 10.50
C SER A 470 -12.17 22.59 11.21
N ARG A 471 -13.38 22.87 10.74
CA ARG A 471 -14.63 22.32 11.30
C ARG A 471 -15.39 21.44 10.33
N ILE A 472 -15.30 21.73 9.04
CA ILE A 472 -15.96 20.94 8.00
C ILE A 472 -14.88 20.42 7.08
N ASN A 473 -14.77 19.11 6.99
CA ASN A 473 -13.98 18.43 6.00
C ASN A 473 -14.95 17.75 5.03
N ALA A 474 -14.82 18.02 3.75
CA ALA A 474 -15.66 17.40 2.74
C ALA A 474 -14.82 17.06 1.51
N GLY A 475 -15.21 16.04 0.80
CA GLY A 475 -14.48 15.67 -0.39
C GLY A 475 -15.19 14.61 -1.23
N VAL A 476 -14.51 14.29 -2.32
CA VAL A 476 -14.94 13.32 -3.32
C VAL A 476 -13.78 12.38 -3.57
N ASP A 477 -14.05 11.11 -3.67
CA ASP A 477 -13.10 10.09 -4.08
C ASP A 477 -13.65 9.31 -5.27
N CYS A 478 -12.77 8.91 -6.15
CA CYS A 478 -13.10 8.09 -7.32
C CYS A 478 -12.05 7.00 -7.47
N ASN A 479 -12.49 5.75 -7.54
CA ASN A 479 -11.65 4.61 -7.87
C ASN A 479 -12.17 4.01 -9.18
N PHE A 480 -11.30 3.77 -10.15
CA PHE A 480 -11.72 3.31 -11.48
C PHE A 480 -10.78 2.26 -12.05
N ALA A 481 -11.33 1.38 -12.85
CA ALA A 481 -10.57 0.42 -13.64
C ALA A 481 -11.25 0.16 -14.98
N SER A 482 -10.46 0.00 -16.03
CA SER A 482 -10.96 -0.44 -17.34
C SER A 482 -11.39 -1.91 -17.29
N GLY A 483 -12.29 -2.30 -18.17
CA GLY A 483 -12.72 -3.69 -18.30
C GLY A 483 -11.57 -4.64 -18.58
N ARG A 484 -11.73 -5.88 -18.11
CA ARG A 484 -10.81 -7.01 -18.31
C ARG A 484 -11.49 -8.11 -19.11
N SER A 485 -10.73 -8.92 -19.79
CA SER A 485 -11.30 -10.08 -20.51
C SER A 485 -10.34 -11.24 -20.58
N SER A 486 -10.89 -12.44 -20.72
CA SER A 486 -10.13 -13.63 -21.10
C SER A 486 -10.09 -13.77 -22.62
N ALA A 487 -9.13 -14.54 -23.13
CA ALA A 487 -9.09 -14.89 -24.55
C ALA A 487 -10.23 -15.83 -24.95
N ALA A 488 -10.80 -16.59 -24.00
CA ALA A 488 -12.01 -17.39 -24.18
C ALA A 488 -13.30 -16.57 -24.33
N GLY A 489 -13.24 -15.23 -24.17
CA GLY A 489 -14.35 -14.32 -24.42
C GLY A 489 -15.13 -13.89 -23.18
N PHE A 490 -14.77 -14.33 -21.97
CA PHE A 490 -15.36 -13.83 -20.74
C PHE A 490 -14.94 -12.36 -20.51
N LYS A 491 -15.89 -11.52 -20.10
CA LYS A 491 -15.67 -10.08 -19.92
C LYS A 491 -16.04 -9.66 -18.50
N VAL A 492 -15.15 -8.93 -17.86
CA VAL A 492 -15.41 -8.22 -16.61
C VAL A 492 -15.56 -6.74 -16.96
N PRO A 493 -16.68 -6.09 -16.62
CA PRO A 493 -16.92 -4.70 -16.98
C PRO A 493 -15.91 -3.77 -16.28
N GLY A 494 -15.61 -2.65 -16.93
CA GLY A 494 -14.91 -1.56 -16.28
C GLY A 494 -15.85 -0.79 -15.36
N TYR A 495 -15.29 -0.11 -14.36
CA TYR A 495 -16.08 0.64 -13.38
C TYR A 495 -15.43 1.98 -13.02
N ALA A 496 -16.27 2.87 -12.47
CA ALA A 496 -15.87 4.05 -11.73
C ALA A 496 -16.69 4.10 -10.44
N ASP A 497 -16.04 3.88 -9.31
CA ASP A 497 -16.63 3.98 -7.97
C ASP A 497 -16.46 5.41 -7.47
N LEU A 498 -17.52 6.20 -7.57
CA LEU A 498 -17.55 7.59 -7.11
C LEU A 498 -18.09 7.62 -5.68
N GLY A 499 -17.27 8.13 -4.76
CA GLY A 499 -17.60 8.35 -3.37
C GLY A 499 -17.64 9.83 -3.00
N VAL A 500 -18.38 10.14 -1.95
CA VAL A 500 -18.34 11.45 -1.27
C VAL A 500 -18.19 11.23 0.22
N PHE A 501 -17.50 12.14 0.88
CA PHE A 501 -17.41 12.13 2.33
C PHE A 501 -17.56 13.53 2.89
N GLY A 502 -18.03 13.59 4.12
CA GLY A 502 -18.16 14.79 4.89
C GLY A 502 -17.92 14.53 6.37
N GLU A 503 -17.26 15.42 7.05
CA GLU A 503 -17.05 15.39 8.48
C GLU A 503 -17.32 16.75 9.07
N TYR A 504 -18.07 16.77 10.16
CA TYR A 504 -18.30 17.96 10.96
C TYR A 504 -17.67 17.81 12.35
N VAL A 505 -16.67 18.63 12.64
CA VAL A 505 -15.93 18.64 13.90
C VAL A 505 -16.62 19.57 14.90
N PHE A 506 -17.36 19.01 15.87
CA PHE A 506 -18.00 19.78 16.94
C PHE A 506 -16.97 20.42 17.85
N ASN A 507 -16.00 19.64 18.27
CA ASN A 507 -14.90 20.05 19.12
C ASN A 507 -13.70 19.12 18.88
N ARG A 508 -12.59 19.35 19.57
CA ARG A 508 -11.35 18.57 19.42
C ARG A 508 -11.50 17.07 19.73
N LYS A 509 -12.60 16.68 20.37
CA LYS A 509 -12.82 15.31 20.86
C LYS A 509 -13.87 14.55 20.06
N ILE A 510 -14.79 15.26 19.43
CA ILE A 510 -15.98 14.65 18.81
C ILE A 510 -16.19 15.24 17.43
N SER A 511 -16.35 14.37 16.44
CA SER A 511 -16.85 14.72 15.11
C SER A 511 -17.93 13.73 14.66
N LEU A 512 -18.77 14.18 13.73
CA LEU A 512 -19.70 13.35 12.97
C LEU A 512 -19.17 13.22 11.55
N TRP A 513 -19.27 12.04 10.99
CA TRP A 513 -18.89 11.80 9.62
C TRP A 513 -20.01 11.11 8.83
N LEU A 514 -20.01 11.36 7.53
CA LEU A 514 -20.90 10.77 6.53
C LEU A 514 -20.07 10.35 5.33
N ARG A 515 -20.34 9.19 4.78
CA ARG A 515 -19.76 8.69 3.54
C ARG A 515 -20.82 8.11 2.64
N GLY A 516 -20.78 8.44 1.34
CA GLY A 516 -21.54 7.79 0.27
C GLY A 516 -20.57 7.07 -0.64
N GLY A 517 -20.90 5.88 -1.09
CA GLY A 517 -20.09 5.09 -2.04
C GLY A 517 -20.92 4.60 -3.20
N ASN A 518 -20.25 4.28 -4.29
CA ASN A 518 -20.82 3.85 -5.55
C ASN A 518 -22.00 4.72 -6.02
N LEU A 519 -21.84 6.04 -5.99
CA LEU A 519 -22.90 7.00 -6.32
C LEU A 519 -23.38 6.90 -7.77
N LEU A 520 -22.56 6.36 -8.66
CA LEU A 520 -22.92 6.08 -10.06
C LEU A 520 -23.72 4.80 -10.20
N ASN A 521 -23.90 4.04 -9.13
CA ASN A 521 -24.61 2.77 -9.11
C ASN A 521 -24.09 1.76 -10.14
N MET A 522 -22.80 1.78 -10.41
CA MET A 522 -22.19 0.86 -11.37
C MET A 522 -22.06 -0.55 -10.78
N GLU A 523 -22.02 -1.55 -11.65
CA GLU A 523 -21.58 -2.89 -11.27
C GLU A 523 -20.07 -2.89 -11.10
N ILE A 524 -19.60 -3.13 -9.88
CA ILE A 524 -18.19 -3.11 -9.52
C ILE A 524 -17.77 -4.54 -9.18
N GLN A 525 -16.91 -5.12 -9.99
CA GLN A 525 -16.32 -6.44 -9.78
C GLN A 525 -14.80 -6.32 -9.54
N ARG A 526 -14.39 -5.84 -8.37
CA ARG A 526 -12.96 -5.89 -7.98
C ARG A 526 -12.50 -7.33 -7.87
N ASN A 527 -13.31 -8.16 -7.27
CA ASN A 527 -13.14 -9.61 -7.20
C ASN A 527 -13.99 -10.29 -8.26
N LEU A 528 -13.41 -11.23 -8.99
CA LEU A 528 -14.05 -11.92 -10.09
C LEU A 528 -15.32 -12.63 -9.64
N LEU A 529 -16.44 -12.40 -10.35
CA LEU A 529 -17.77 -12.95 -10.07
C LEU A 529 -18.42 -12.48 -8.75
N PHE A 530 -17.90 -11.45 -8.12
CA PHE A 530 -18.50 -10.83 -6.95
C PHE A 530 -18.77 -9.35 -7.22
N ALA A 531 -20.04 -8.99 -7.38
CA ALA A 531 -20.44 -7.60 -7.48
C ALA A 531 -20.49 -6.98 -6.08
N GLU A 532 -19.85 -5.84 -5.95
CA GLU A 532 -19.94 -5.06 -4.72
C GLU A 532 -21.32 -4.43 -4.56
N LYS A 533 -21.58 -3.93 -3.35
CA LYS A 533 -22.81 -3.21 -3.02
C LYS A 533 -23.03 -2.03 -3.98
N GLY A 534 -24.30 -1.76 -4.29
CA GLY A 534 -24.73 -0.59 -5.06
C GLY A 534 -24.51 0.73 -4.30
N ILE A 535 -25.32 1.74 -4.60
CA ILE A 535 -25.31 3.00 -3.85
C ILE A 535 -25.46 2.70 -2.36
N ASN A 536 -24.55 3.22 -1.57
CA ASN A 536 -24.54 3.01 -0.13
C ASN A 536 -24.16 4.29 0.62
N PHE A 537 -24.66 4.42 1.84
CA PHE A 537 -24.38 5.53 2.72
C PHE A 537 -24.03 5.01 4.10
N THR A 538 -23.03 5.59 4.71
CA THR A 538 -22.58 5.28 6.06
C THR A 538 -22.45 6.58 6.83
N ALA A 539 -22.94 6.59 8.06
CA ALA A 539 -22.77 7.72 8.98
C ALA A 539 -22.29 7.24 10.33
N GLY A 540 -21.56 8.07 11.03
CA GLY A 540 -20.99 7.67 12.31
C GLY A 540 -20.41 8.80 13.10
N ILE A 541 -19.83 8.41 14.24
CA ILE A 541 -19.19 9.30 15.21
C ILE A 541 -17.72 8.97 15.28
N CYS A 542 -16.89 10.00 15.40
CA CYS A 542 -15.48 9.88 15.71
C CYS A 542 -15.19 10.51 17.07
N LEU A 543 -14.51 9.77 17.94
CA LEU A 543 -14.04 10.21 19.24
C LEU A 543 -12.51 10.24 19.25
N ASN A 544 -11.93 11.34 19.71
CA ASN A 544 -10.49 11.54 19.76
C ASN A 544 -10.06 12.12 21.12
N LEU A 545 -9.58 11.28 22.04
CA LEU A 545 -9.35 11.60 23.46
C LEU A 545 -7.87 11.50 23.85
#